data_a3aa4634d79711e1da6f47ba38f3ad29
#
_entry.id   a3aa4634d79711e1da6f47ba38f3ad29
#
_cell.length_a   1.000
_cell.length_b   1.000
_cell.length_c   1.000
_cell.angle_alpha   90.00
_cell.angle_beta   90.00
_cell.angle_gamma   90.00
#
_symmetry.space_group_name_H-M   'P 1'
#
loop_
_entity.id
_entity.type
_entity.pdbx_description
1 polymer ?
#
loop_
_entity_poly.entity_id
_entity_poly.type
_entity_poly.pdbx_seq_one_letter_code
_entity_poly.pdbx_strand_id
1 'polypeptide(L)'
;MVHCFILGDMGSGEEGQIKVAQAMKKKIDKVKDTFICGLGDNIYEAGVTCVDDPQFQKKFEIPYQGINVPFYMCLGNHDYGYSNKCLIPQKNAFNQVKYTQKSDKWMMPFNYYNFKSDDKNAEFFVLDTNLDMMSEKEIKQQKTIMIDKIKRSKCPWKIVYGHHTLRSVGGHGNAEPYFEKFMRDIFTEAPFHVYMCGHDHNKQVIRMEIDKKPLVLIVCGTGGKKYHKEVNYHNMIKND
;
A
#
# COMPACT_ATOMS: atom_id res chain seq x y z
N MET A 1 9.04 19.13 8.65
CA MET A 1 7.63 18.66 8.58
C MET A 1 7.57 17.60 7.50
N VAL A 2 7.07 16.41 7.83
CA VAL A 2 6.97 15.30 6.85
C VAL A 2 5.82 15.56 5.90
N HIS A 3 6.08 15.44 4.59
CA HIS A 3 5.06 15.42 3.57
C HIS A 3 5.14 14.09 2.83
N CYS A 4 4.06 13.33 2.83
CA CYS A 4 3.97 12.13 2.00
C CYS A 4 2.72 12.18 1.13
N PHE A 5 2.89 11.74 -0.10
CA PHE A 5 1.77 11.46 -0.99
C PHE A 5 1.42 9.98 -0.87
N ILE A 6 0.15 9.65 -0.94
CA ILE A 6 -0.33 8.27 -0.93
C ILE A 6 -1.01 7.95 -2.25
N LEU A 7 -0.73 6.77 -2.81
CA LEU A 7 -1.15 6.41 -4.15
C LEU A 7 -1.31 4.89 -4.25
N GLY A 8 -2.54 4.40 -4.25
CA GLY A 8 -2.86 2.99 -4.48
C GLY A 8 -3.52 2.76 -5.83
N ASP A 9 -3.49 1.52 -6.31
CA ASP A 9 -4.22 1.07 -7.51
C ASP A 9 -3.84 1.90 -8.75
N MET A 10 -2.55 2.13 -8.90
CA MET A 10 -2.04 3.15 -9.80
C MET A 10 -1.66 2.64 -11.20
N GLY A 11 -1.31 1.37 -11.32
CA GLY A 11 -0.62 0.82 -12.50
C GLY A 11 -1.54 0.40 -13.63
N SER A 12 -2.54 1.21 -13.99
CA SER A 12 -3.49 0.88 -15.06
C SER A 12 -2.89 1.03 -16.47
N GLY A 13 -1.96 1.97 -16.65
CA GLY A 13 -1.49 2.40 -17.97
C GLY A 13 -2.49 3.29 -18.73
N GLU A 14 -3.58 3.68 -18.09
CA GLU A 14 -4.69 4.43 -18.69
C GLU A 14 -4.55 5.95 -18.45
N GLU A 15 -5.38 6.73 -19.13
CA GLU A 15 -5.41 8.19 -19.03
C GLU A 15 -5.61 8.69 -17.59
N GLY A 16 -6.38 7.93 -16.77
CA GLY A 16 -6.61 8.23 -15.35
C GLY A 16 -5.31 8.31 -14.56
N GLN A 17 -4.42 7.34 -14.75
CA GLN A 17 -3.09 7.32 -14.13
C GLN A 17 -2.27 8.56 -14.53
N ILE A 18 -2.25 8.89 -15.81
CA ILE A 18 -1.48 10.03 -16.32
C ILE A 18 -1.99 11.34 -15.72
N LYS A 19 -3.30 11.53 -15.63
CA LYS A 19 -3.91 12.71 -15.01
C LYS A 19 -3.54 12.84 -13.52
N VAL A 20 -3.58 11.74 -12.78
CA VAL A 20 -3.19 11.71 -11.36
C VAL A 20 -1.70 12.03 -11.21
N ALA A 21 -0.83 11.42 -12.02
CA ALA A 21 0.61 11.67 -11.99
C ALA A 21 0.94 13.15 -12.28
N GLN A 22 0.30 13.76 -13.29
CA GLN A 22 0.47 15.17 -13.61
C GLN A 22 0.00 16.10 -12.47
N ALA A 23 -1.15 15.80 -11.86
CA ALA A 23 -1.66 16.57 -10.73
C ALA A 23 -0.74 16.47 -9.51
N MET A 24 -0.23 15.27 -9.24
CA MET A 24 0.71 15.00 -8.15
C MET A 24 2.04 15.72 -8.37
N LYS A 25 2.60 15.67 -9.58
CA LYS A 25 3.84 16.39 -9.93
C LYS A 25 3.75 17.88 -9.59
N LYS A 26 2.66 18.54 -10.01
CA LYS A 26 2.43 19.97 -9.71
C LYS A 26 2.41 20.31 -8.21
N LYS A 27 2.10 19.31 -7.36
CA LYS A 27 2.09 19.47 -5.90
C LYS A 27 3.45 19.15 -5.29
N ILE A 28 4.10 18.09 -5.75
CA ILE A 28 5.44 17.66 -5.31
C ILE A 28 6.47 18.77 -5.55
N ASP A 29 6.44 19.42 -6.70
CA ASP A 29 7.35 20.51 -7.06
C ASP A 29 7.30 21.71 -6.07
N LYS A 30 6.25 21.79 -5.24
CA LYS A 30 6.04 22.85 -4.24
C LYS A 30 6.42 22.46 -2.82
N VAL A 31 6.81 21.21 -2.61
CA VAL A 31 7.02 20.64 -1.26
C VAL A 31 8.42 20.02 -1.19
N LYS A 32 9.19 20.41 -0.18
CA LYS A 32 10.49 19.82 0.11
C LYS A 32 10.34 18.55 0.95
N ASP A 33 11.36 17.70 0.94
CA ASP A 33 11.50 16.52 1.78
C ASP A 33 10.25 15.62 1.73
N THR A 34 9.85 15.27 0.49
CA THR A 34 8.65 14.48 0.22
C THR A 34 8.98 13.12 -0.40
N PHE A 35 8.07 12.19 -0.24
CA PHE A 35 8.09 10.88 -0.86
C PHE A 35 6.65 10.40 -1.13
N ILE A 36 6.53 9.26 -1.80
CA ILE A 36 5.25 8.65 -2.14
C ILE A 36 5.17 7.28 -1.50
N CYS A 37 4.06 6.99 -0.80
CA CYS A 37 3.70 5.65 -0.34
C CYS A 37 2.81 5.01 -1.42
N GLY A 38 3.32 3.99 -2.11
CA GLY A 38 2.57 3.18 -3.05
C GLY A 38 1.83 2.07 -2.33
N LEU A 39 0.49 2.09 -2.42
CA LEU A 39 -0.39 1.24 -1.63
C LEU A 39 -0.82 -0.05 -2.36
N GLY A 40 0.02 -0.58 -3.25
CA GLY A 40 -0.23 -1.82 -3.97
C GLY A 40 -1.05 -1.65 -5.25
N ASP A 41 -1.22 -2.76 -5.96
CA ASP A 41 -1.74 -2.82 -7.32
C ASP A 41 -0.97 -1.88 -8.24
N ASN A 42 0.33 -2.13 -8.23
CA ASN A 42 1.31 -1.30 -8.89
C ASN A 42 1.29 -1.49 -10.40
N ILE A 43 0.93 -2.68 -10.86
CA ILE A 43 0.87 -3.05 -12.30
C ILE A 43 -0.30 -3.99 -12.57
N TYR A 44 -1.38 -3.47 -13.13
CA TYR A 44 -2.52 -4.24 -13.62
C TYR A 44 -2.22 -4.94 -14.96
N GLU A 45 -2.94 -6.03 -15.40
CA GLU A 45 -3.96 -6.70 -14.57
C GLU A 45 -3.36 -7.75 -13.64
N ALA A 46 -2.14 -8.20 -13.87
CA ALA A 46 -1.57 -9.38 -13.23
C ALA A 46 -0.07 -9.23 -12.90
N GLY A 47 0.37 -8.01 -12.54
CA GLY A 47 1.76 -7.76 -12.20
C GLY A 47 2.72 -7.90 -13.39
N VAL A 48 3.92 -8.39 -13.13
CA VAL A 48 5.01 -8.51 -14.10
C VAL A 48 5.55 -9.93 -14.15
N THR A 49 6.11 -10.34 -15.30
CA THR A 49 6.65 -11.69 -15.51
C THR A 49 8.13 -11.79 -15.20
N CYS A 50 8.87 -10.69 -15.31
CA CYS A 50 10.30 -10.62 -14.99
C CYS A 50 10.69 -9.19 -14.57
N VAL A 51 11.93 -9.02 -14.14
CA VAL A 51 12.45 -7.70 -13.70
C VAL A 51 12.61 -6.72 -14.88
N ASP A 52 12.73 -7.20 -16.09
CA ASP A 52 12.86 -6.39 -17.30
C ASP A 52 11.53 -6.30 -18.08
N ASP A 53 10.40 -6.64 -17.44
CA ASP A 53 9.08 -6.55 -18.05
C ASP A 53 8.80 -5.10 -18.52
N PRO A 54 8.44 -4.90 -19.81
CA PRO A 54 8.18 -3.56 -20.34
C PRO A 54 7.00 -2.83 -19.67
N GLN A 55 6.20 -3.52 -18.87
CA GLN A 55 5.13 -2.88 -18.10
C GLN A 55 5.67 -1.89 -17.06
N PHE A 56 6.88 -2.10 -16.50
CA PHE A 56 7.50 -1.12 -15.63
C PHE A 56 7.67 0.23 -16.34
N GLN A 57 8.14 0.21 -17.59
CA GLN A 57 8.24 1.44 -18.37
C GLN A 57 6.87 2.05 -18.65
N LYS A 58 5.93 1.26 -19.15
CA LYS A 58 4.62 1.74 -19.60
C LYS A 58 3.71 2.20 -18.46
N LYS A 59 3.81 1.57 -17.28
CA LYS A 59 2.87 1.77 -16.15
C LYS A 59 3.50 2.43 -14.93
N PHE A 60 4.81 2.66 -14.95
CA PHE A 60 5.49 3.37 -13.86
C PHE A 60 6.46 4.45 -14.37
N GLU A 61 7.52 4.10 -15.08
CA GLU A 61 8.57 5.09 -15.39
C GLU A 61 8.05 6.25 -16.26
N ILE A 62 7.33 5.93 -17.34
CA ILE A 62 6.79 6.95 -18.27
C ILE A 62 5.68 7.78 -17.61
N PRO A 63 4.63 7.19 -16.98
CA PRO A 63 3.59 7.98 -16.32
C PRO A 63 4.11 8.94 -15.23
N TYR A 64 5.13 8.50 -14.48
CA TYR A 64 5.71 9.29 -13.38
C TYR A 64 7.05 9.96 -13.75
N GLN A 65 7.28 10.18 -15.06
CA GLN A 65 8.46 10.89 -15.53
C GLN A 65 8.49 12.32 -14.99
N GLY A 66 9.67 12.72 -14.49
CA GLY A 66 9.88 14.05 -13.89
C GLY A 66 9.32 14.20 -12.48
N ILE A 67 8.89 13.12 -11.84
CA ILE A 67 8.72 13.01 -10.39
C ILE A 67 9.99 12.34 -9.85
N ASN A 68 10.84 13.12 -9.18
CA ASN A 68 12.17 12.69 -8.76
C ASN A 68 12.24 12.49 -7.23
N VAL A 69 11.19 11.88 -6.67
CA VAL A 69 11.13 11.49 -5.25
C VAL A 69 10.94 9.98 -5.13
N PRO A 70 11.37 9.36 -4.03
CA PRO A 70 11.19 7.92 -3.84
C PRO A 70 9.72 7.53 -3.71
N PHE A 71 9.36 6.41 -4.33
CA PHE A 71 8.10 5.70 -4.18
C PHE A 71 8.35 4.46 -3.32
N TYR A 72 7.95 4.48 -2.08
CA TYR A 72 8.00 3.33 -1.18
C TYR A 72 6.77 2.45 -1.40
N MET A 73 6.97 1.32 -2.09
CA MET A 73 5.90 0.49 -2.64
C MET A 73 5.54 -0.68 -1.73
N CYS A 74 4.29 -1.10 -1.71
CA CYS A 74 3.89 -2.42 -1.27
C CYS A 74 3.25 -3.22 -2.40
N LEU A 75 3.02 -4.51 -2.19
CA LEU A 75 2.37 -5.40 -3.16
C LEU A 75 0.86 -5.44 -2.93
N GLY A 76 0.09 -5.39 -4.02
CA GLY A 76 -1.34 -5.66 -4.04
C GLY A 76 -1.64 -7.04 -4.66
N ASN A 77 -2.91 -7.43 -4.67
CA ASN A 77 -3.32 -8.73 -5.19
C ASN A 77 -3.08 -8.88 -6.70
N HIS A 78 -3.24 -7.80 -7.48
CA HIS A 78 -2.91 -7.81 -8.90
C HIS A 78 -1.40 -7.99 -9.16
N ASP A 79 -0.54 -7.53 -8.25
CA ASP A 79 0.90 -7.72 -8.35
C ASP A 79 1.32 -9.19 -8.18
N TYR A 80 0.52 -9.98 -7.49
CA TYR A 80 0.64 -11.44 -7.35
C TYR A 80 0.01 -12.22 -8.53
N GLY A 81 -0.57 -11.53 -9.49
CA GLY A 81 -1.21 -12.16 -10.64
C GLY A 81 -2.64 -12.62 -10.37
N TYR A 82 -3.33 -12.03 -9.41
CA TYR A 82 -4.73 -12.32 -9.13
C TYR A 82 -5.62 -11.76 -10.25
N SER A 83 -5.76 -12.56 -11.30
CA SER A 83 -6.82 -12.41 -12.29
C SER A 83 -7.29 -13.81 -12.65
N ASN A 84 -8.58 -14.00 -12.73
CA ASN A 84 -9.23 -15.24 -13.21
C ASN A 84 -8.76 -15.69 -14.62
N LYS A 85 -7.84 -14.98 -15.23
CA LYS A 85 -7.35 -15.16 -16.60
C LYS A 85 -5.84 -15.37 -16.70
N CYS A 86 -5.07 -15.25 -15.65
CA CYS A 86 -3.61 -15.32 -15.73
C CYS A 86 -3.02 -16.15 -14.59
N LEU A 87 -2.51 -17.33 -14.91
CA LEU A 87 -1.74 -18.18 -13.99
C LEU A 87 -0.28 -17.70 -13.97
N ILE A 88 -0.05 -16.50 -13.42
CA ILE A 88 1.32 -16.06 -13.17
C ILE A 88 1.76 -16.68 -11.83
N PRO A 89 2.92 -17.35 -11.79
CA PRO A 89 3.44 -17.89 -10.53
C PRO A 89 3.57 -16.80 -9.47
N GLN A 90 3.09 -17.05 -8.25
CA GLN A 90 3.14 -16.11 -7.10
C GLN A 90 4.51 -15.44 -6.92
N LYS A 91 5.59 -16.20 -7.15
CA LYS A 91 6.96 -15.69 -7.10
C LYS A 91 7.26 -14.53 -8.07
N ASN A 92 6.41 -14.29 -9.07
CA ASN A 92 6.58 -13.19 -10.00
C ASN A 92 6.38 -11.82 -9.33
N ALA A 93 5.60 -11.72 -8.26
CA ALA A 93 5.49 -10.50 -7.46
C ALA A 93 6.86 -10.00 -6.97
N PHE A 94 7.76 -10.94 -6.64
CA PHE A 94 9.12 -10.60 -6.21
C PHE A 94 10.01 -9.98 -7.30
N ASN A 95 9.60 -9.99 -8.57
CA ASN A 95 10.26 -9.19 -9.60
C ASN A 95 10.09 -7.70 -9.35
N GLN A 96 9.01 -7.28 -8.70
CA GLN A 96 8.81 -5.89 -8.29
C GLN A 96 9.76 -5.50 -7.14
N VAL A 97 10.06 -6.42 -6.22
CA VAL A 97 11.12 -6.23 -5.22
C VAL A 97 12.49 -6.05 -5.89
N LYS A 98 12.83 -6.92 -6.84
CA LYS A 98 14.11 -6.84 -7.59
C LYS A 98 14.21 -5.56 -8.42
N TYR A 99 13.10 -5.00 -8.87
CA TYR A 99 13.08 -3.78 -9.67
C TYR A 99 13.62 -2.55 -8.91
N THR A 100 13.65 -2.59 -7.60
CA THR A 100 14.36 -1.59 -6.76
C THR A 100 15.81 -1.37 -7.19
N GLN A 101 16.47 -2.37 -7.78
CA GLN A 101 17.84 -2.27 -8.28
C GLN A 101 17.94 -1.67 -9.70
N LYS A 102 16.80 -1.43 -10.35
CA LYS A 102 16.71 -0.94 -11.74
C LYS A 102 16.18 0.50 -11.84
N SER A 103 15.53 0.99 -10.79
CA SER A 103 14.88 2.30 -10.79
C SER A 103 15.39 3.18 -9.67
N ASP A 104 15.69 4.43 -9.96
CA ASP A 104 16.15 5.41 -8.97
C ASP A 104 15.03 5.87 -8.02
N LYS A 105 13.78 5.60 -8.34
CA LYS A 105 12.61 6.04 -7.57
C LYS A 105 11.73 4.92 -7.04
N TRP A 106 11.81 3.70 -7.59
CA TRP A 106 11.06 2.54 -7.06
C TRP A 106 11.77 1.93 -5.87
N MET A 107 11.19 2.05 -4.67
CA MET A 107 11.75 1.56 -3.42
C MET A 107 10.87 0.46 -2.83
N MET A 108 11.28 -0.79 -2.97
CA MET A 108 10.67 -1.95 -2.33
C MET A 108 11.77 -2.99 -2.02
N PRO A 109 12.56 -2.76 -0.97
CA PRO A 109 13.74 -3.60 -0.67
C PRO A 109 13.36 -5.03 -0.26
N PHE A 110 12.13 -5.23 0.21
CA PHE A 110 11.53 -6.53 0.52
C PHE A 110 10.01 -6.41 0.41
N ASN A 111 9.25 -7.50 0.45
CA ASN A 111 7.78 -7.45 0.40
C ASN A 111 7.16 -6.88 1.69
N TYR A 112 7.89 -6.87 2.80
CA TYR A 112 7.56 -6.11 4.00
C TYR A 112 8.81 -5.48 4.60
N TYR A 113 8.76 -4.22 4.97
CA TYR A 113 9.93 -3.46 5.45
C TYR A 113 9.50 -2.24 6.26
N ASN A 114 10.45 -1.45 6.74
CA ASN A 114 10.18 -0.15 7.36
C ASN A 114 11.20 0.88 6.89
N PHE A 115 10.80 2.14 6.95
CA PHE A 115 11.68 3.29 6.70
C PHE A 115 11.23 4.48 7.56
N LYS A 116 12.11 5.46 7.69
CA LYS A 116 11.84 6.69 8.46
C LYS A 116 11.79 7.87 7.52
N SER A 117 10.97 8.88 7.89
CA SER A 117 11.11 10.20 7.31
C SER A 117 12.47 10.81 7.66
N ASP A 118 12.96 11.72 6.83
CA ASP A 118 14.29 12.34 7.00
C ASP A 118 14.40 13.10 8.32
N ASP A 119 13.32 13.75 8.76
CA ASP A 119 13.24 14.45 10.05
C ASP A 119 13.01 13.51 11.25
N LYS A 120 12.92 12.20 11.02
CA LYS A 120 12.69 11.14 12.02
C LYS A 120 11.42 11.32 12.87
N ASN A 121 10.49 12.15 12.42
CA ASN A 121 9.21 12.35 13.11
C ASN A 121 8.20 11.24 12.82
N ALA A 122 8.36 10.52 11.72
CA ALA A 122 7.51 9.38 11.36
C ALA A 122 8.32 8.16 10.95
N GLU A 123 7.85 6.98 11.34
CA GLU A 123 8.33 5.70 10.84
C GLU A 123 7.17 4.96 10.17
N PHE A 124 7.44 4.48 8.98
CA PHE A 124 6.49 3.78 8.12
C PHE A 124 6.82 2.29 8.11
N PHE A 125 5.80 1.47 8.31
CA PHE A 125 5.91 0.01 8.32
C PHE A 125 5.06 -0.54 7.20
N VAL A 126 5.69 -1.16 6.25
CA VAL A 126 5.08 -1.69 5.02
C VAL A 126 4.80 -3.16 5.20
N LEU A 127 3.55 -3.56 5.00
CA LEU A 127 3.10 -4.94 5.10
C LEU A 127 2.79 -5.53 3.72
N ASP A 128 3.12 -6.79 3.56
CA ASP A 128 2.50 -7.61 2.53
C ASP A 128 1.20 -8.18 3.08
N THR A 129 0.10 -7.68 2.58
CA THR A 129 -1.24 -8.06 3.05
C THR A 129 -1.89 -9.16 2.20
N ASN A 130 -1.15 -9.74 1.24
CA ASN A 130 -1.60 -10.87 0.44
C ASN A 130 -1.41 -12.19 1.22
N LEU A 131 -2.06 -12.30 2.37
CA LEU A 131 -1.85 -13.41 3.31
C LEU A 131 -2.25 -14.77 2.73
N ASP A 132 -3.20 -14.81 1.83
CA ASP A 132 -3.64 -16.00 1.08
C ASP A 132 -2.56 -16.52 0.09
N MET A 133 -1.61 -15.67 -0.26
CA MET A 133 -0.45 -16.01 -1.11
C MET A 133 0.78 -16.41 -0.30
N MET A 134 0.71 -16.41 1.03
CA MET A 134 1.81 -16.67 1.93
C MET A 134 1.56 -17.96 2.75
N SER A 135 2.65 -18.66 3.07
CA SER A 135 2.57 -19.76 4.05
C SER A 135 2.35 -19.23 5.47
N GLU A 136 1.78 -20.03 6.34
CA GLU A 136 1.61 -19.69 7.77
C GLU A 136 2.93 -19.27 8.43
N LYS A 137 4.04 -19.89 8.02
CA LYS A 137 5.39 -19.56 8.51
C LYS A 137 5.78 -18.14 8.12
N GLU A 138 5.54 -17.74 6.88
CA GLU A 138 5.85 -16.39 6.37
C GLU A 138 4.96 -15.34 7.04
N ILE A 139 3.66 -15.62 7.19
CA ILE A 139 2.72 -14.74 7.90
C ILE A 139 3.18 -14.51 9.33
N LYS A 140 3.51 -15.59 10.05
CA LYS A 140 4.01 -15.52 11.43
C LYS A 140 5.33 -14.74 11.51
N GLN A 141 6.24 -14.97 10.58
CA GLN A 141 7.54 -14.28 10.52
C GLN A 141 7.34 -12.79 10.30
N GLN A 142 6.54 -12.39 9.30
CA GLN A 142 6.21 -10.98 9.03
C GLN A 142 5.62 -10.33 10.29
N LYS A 143 4.60 -10.95 10.88
CA LYS A 143 3.94 -10.45 12.09
C LYS A 143 4.93 -10.20 13.23
N THR A 144 5.75 -11.19 13.54
CA THR A 144 6.74 -11.10 14.62
C THR A 144 7.75 -9.98 14.38
N ILE A 145 8.30 -9.89 13.17
CA ILE A 145 9.28 -8.86 12.80
C ILE A 145 8.66 -7.47 12.87
N MET A 146 7.44 -7.29 12.37
CA MET A 146 6.79 -5.99 12.36
C MET A 146 6.39 -5.52 13.76
N ILE A 147 5.88 -6.40 14.61
CA ILE A 147 5.61 -6.10 16.01
C ILE A 147 6.91 -5.61 16.71
N ASP A 148 8.02 -6.33 16.55
CA ASP A 148 9.30 -5.93 17.15
C ASP A 148 9.75 -4.55 16.65
N LYS A 149 9.71 -4.31 15.34
CA LYS A 149 10.09 -3.03 14.74
C LYS A 149 9.22 -1.87 15.23
N ILE A 150 7.88 -2.05 15.27
CA ILE A 150 6.96 -1.01 15.75
C ILE A 150 7.19 -0.71 17.23
N LYS A 151 7.40 -1.73 18.06
CA LYS A 151 7.71 -1.58 19.49
C LYS A 151 9.01 -0.78 19.71
N ARG A 152 10.05 -1.05 18.92
CA ARG A 152 11.36 -0.38 19.03
C ARG A 152 11.39 1.03 18.45
N SER A 153 10.43 1.38 17.63
CA SER A 153 10.36 2.71 17.03
C SER A 153 10.29 3.80 18.09
N LYS A 154 11.14 4.82 17.94
CA LYS A 154 11.16 6.03 18.78
C LYS A 154 10.53 7.23 18.09
N CYS A 155 10.07 7.05 16.85
CA CYS A 155 9.39 8.12 16.12
C CYS A 155 8.04 8.44 16.77
N PRO A 156 7.67 9.73 16.90
CA PRO A 156 6.36 10.14 17.41
C PRO A 156 5.19 9.54 16.64
N TRP A 157 5.33 9.46 15.32
CA TRP A 157 4.31 8.89 14.45
C TRP A 157 4.73 7.51 13.93
N LYS A 158 3.87 6.54 14.14
CA LYS A 158 4.00 5.19 13.61
C LYS A 158 2.86 4.97 12.62
N ILE A 159 3.21 4.75 11.36
CA ILE A 159 2.26 4.62 10.26
C ILE A 159 2.48 3.26 9.63
N VAL A 160 1.43 2.46 9.55
CA VAL A 160 1.46 1.14 8.89
C VAL A 160 0.72 1.25 7.57
N TYR A 161 1.18 0.58 6.53
CA TYR A 161 0.42 0.46 5.31
C TYR A 161 0.63 -0.88 4.60
N GLY A 162 -0.34 -1.23 3.79
CA GLY A 162 -0.39 -2.36 2.91
C GLY A 162 -1.46 -2.12 1.85
N HIS A 163 -1.90 -3.17 1.17
CA HIS A 163 -2.87 -3.01 0.09
C HIS A 163 -4.32 -3.16 0.53
N HIS A 164 -4.64 -4.23 1.27
CA HIS A 164 -6.03 -4.60 1.56
C HIS A 164 -6.66 -3.71 2.64
N THR A 165 -7.97 -3.47 2.50
CA THR A 165 -8.75 -2.67 3.44
C THR A 165 -8.98 -3.39 4.75
N LEU A 166 -8.88 -2.69 5.89
CA LEU A 166 -9.32 -3.20 7.19
C LEU A 166 -10.82 -2.90 7.40
N ARG A 167 -11.23 -1.68 7.09
CA ARG A 167 -12.62 -1.25 7.00
C ARG A 167 -12.80 -0.41 5.76
N SER A 168 -13.90 -0.60 5.05
CA SER A 168 -14.25 0.17 3.88
C SER A 168 -15.75 0.16 3.64
N VAL A 169 -16.25 1.27 3.14
CA VAL A 169 -17.61 1.37 2.58
C VAL A 169 -17.63 1.18 1.07
N GLY A 170 -16.50 0.84 0.46
CA GLY A 170 -16.39 0.55 -0.95
C GLY A 170 -16.81 -0.87 -1.31
N GLY A 171 -16.59 -1.25 -2.56
CA GLY A 171 -17.06 -2.51 -3.13
C GLY A 171 -16.43 -3.77 -2.51
N HIS A 172 -15.17 -3.68 -2.09
CA HIS A 172 -14.47 -4.78 -1.42
C HIS A 172 -14.86 -4.91 0.07
N GLY A 173 -15.28 -3.80 0.70
CA GLY A 173 -15.81 -3.80 2.05
C GLY A 173 -14.78 -4.01 3.14
N ASN A 174 -15.25 -4.58 4.26
CA ASN A 174 -14.42 -4.84 5.44
C ASN A 174 -13.52 -6.05 5.24
N ALA A 175 -12.42 -6.08 5.99
CA ALA A 175 -11.47 -7.19 6.00
C ALA A 175 -12.14 -8.54 6.27
N GLU A 176 -11.64 -9.56 5.59
CA GLU A 176 -11.94 -10.94 5.95
C GLU A 176 -11.42 -11.26 7.36
N PRO A 177 -12.07 -12.17 8.11
CA PRO A 177 -11.76 -12.41 9.52
C PRO A 177 -10.27 -12.74 9.79
N TYR A 178 -9.61 -13.46 8.90
CA TYR A 178 -8.20 -13.83 9.07
C TYR A 178 -7.26 -12.62 8.94
N PHE A 179 -7.55 -11.70 8.01
CA PHE A 179 -6.78 -10.47 7.84
C PHE A 179 -7.07 -9.48 8.98
N GLU A 180 -8.33 -9.37 9.39
CA GLU A 180 -8.69 -8.57 10.56
C GLU A 180 -7.94 -9.05 11.80
N LYS A 181 -7.91 -10.37 12.04
CA LYS A 181 -7.17 -10.96 13.15
C LYS A 181 -5.67 -10.63 13.07
N PHE A 182 -5.06 -10.76 11.89
CA PHE A 182 -3.65 -10.43 11.68
C PHE A 182 -3.34 -8.97 12.08
N MET A 183 -4.17 -8.04 11.63
CA MET A 183 -4.01 -6.61 11.93
C MET A 183 -4.27 -6.30 13.40
N ARG A 184 -5.30 -6.90 14.02
CA ARG A 184 -5.57 -6.76 15.45
C ARG A 184 -4.42 -7.28 16.30
N ASP A 185 -3.88 -8.45 15.99
CA ASP A 185 -2.74 -9.03 16.72
C ASP A 185 -1.54 -8.06 16.71
N ILE A 186 -1.23 -7.46 15.54
CA ILE A 186 -0.15 -6.47 15.43
C ILE A 186 -0.47 -5.22 16.26
N PHE A 187 -1.68 -4.67 16.12
CA PHE A 187 -2.06 -3.42 16.78
C PHE A 187 -2.13 -3.57 18.31
N THR A 188 -2.70 -4.66 18.80
CA THR A 188 -2.81 -4.93 20.25
C THR A 188 -1.43 -5.01 20.89
N GLU A 189 -0.48 -5.71 20.25
CA GLU A 189 0.88 -5.83 20.79
C GLU A 189 1.75 -4.59 20.55
N ALA A 190 1.59 -3.92 19.43
CA ALA A 190 2.39 -2.78 18.99
C ALA A 190 1.52 -1.69 18.35
N PRO A 191 0.85 -0.85 19.14
CA PRO A 191 -0.05 0.17 18.61
C PRO A 191 0.64 1.17 17.69
N PHE A 192 -0.08 1.56 16.63
CA PHE A 192 0.31 2.56 15.65
C PHE A 192 -0.85 3.54 15.40
N HIS A 193 -0.60 4.67 14.75
CA HIS A 193 -1.55 5.78 14.68
C HIS A 193 -2.45 5.73 13.43
N VAL A 194 -1.88 5.26 12.32
CA VAL A 194 -2.55 5.27 11.00
C VAL A 194 -2.31 3.94 10.29
N TYR A 195 -3.35 3.42 9.66
CA TYR A 195 -3.24 2.39 8.63
C TYR A 195 -3.69 2.95 7.29
N MET A 196 -2.83 2.84 6.26
CA MET A 196 -3.16 3.29 4.91
C MET A 196 -3.27 2.09 3.97
N CYS A 197 -4.22 2.12 3.04
CA CYS A 197 -4.42 1.05 2.07
C CYS A 197 -5.02 1.57 0.75
N GLY A 198 -4.93 0.73 -0.28
CA GLY A 198 -5.59 0.87 -1.57
C GLY A 198 -6.80 -0.06 -1.68
N HIS A 199 -6.80 -0.91 -2.71
CA HIS A 199 -7.73 -1.99 -2.99
C HIS A 199 -9.14 -1.54 -3.38
N ASP A 200 -9.82 -0.77 -2.53
CA ASP A 200 -11.04 -0.10 -2.93
C ASP A 200 -10.73 1.17 -3.74
N HIS A 201 -11.25 1.23 -4.96
CA HIS A 201 -11.02 2.33 -5.89
C HIS A 201 -11.81 3.59 -5.51
N ASN A 202 -11.64 4.04 -4.27
CA ASN A 202 -12.25 5.25 -3.72
C ASN A 202 -11.31 5.95 -2.72
N LYS A 203 -11.81 6.95 -2.01
CA LYS A 203 -11.06 7.68 -0.98
C LYS A 203 -11.90 7.77 0.29
N GLN A 204 -11.33 7.30 1.40
CA GLN A 204 -11.99 7.31 2.69
C GLN A 204 -11.03 7.68 3.81
N VAL A 205 -11.54 8.34 4.84
CA VAL A 205 -10.87 8.48 6.14
C VAL A 205 -11.85 7.97 7.19
N ILE A 206 -11.46 6.91 7.88
CA ILE A 206 -12.29 6.23 8.88
C ILE A 206 -11.58 6.30 10.22
N ARG A 207 -12.31 6.64 11.27
CA ARG A 207 -11.82 6.55 12.65
C ARG A 207 -12.44 5.34 13.30
N MET A 208 -11.60 4.54 13.95
CA MET A 208 -12.03 3.38 14.71
C MET A 208 -11.21 3.22 15.97
N GLU A 209 -11.60 2.29 16.81
CA GLU A 209 -10.85 1.90 18.00
C GLU A 209 -10.56 0.39 17.98
N ILE A 210 -9.39 0.01 18.45
CA ILE A 210 -9.05 -1.36 18.79
C ILE A 210 -8.56 -1.36 20.23
N ASP A 211 -9.21 -2.14 21.10
CA ASP A 211 -8.90 -2.22 22.54
C ASP A 211 -8.87 -0.82 23.19
N LYS A 212 -9.86 0.03 22.88
CA LYS A 212 -9.99 1.43 23.33
C LYS A 212 -8.84 2.37 22.92
N LYS A 213 -8.03 1.95 21.95
CA LYS A 213 -6.96 2.80 21.38
C LYS A 213 -7.40 3.27 19.99
N PRO A 214 -7.27 4.58 19.70
CA PRO A 214 -7.70 5.14 18.43
C PRO A 214 -6.79 4.69 17.28
N LEU A 215 -7.39 4.42 16.14
CA LEU A 215 -6.73 4.13 14.87
C LEU A 215 -7.42 4.91 13.75
N VAL A 216 -6.64 5.59 12.92
CA VAL A 216 -7.12 6.23 11.70
C VAL A 216 -6.82 5.32 10.51
N LEU A 217 -7.84 5.03 9.71
CA LEU A 217 -7.70 4.32 8.45
C LEU A 217 -7.81 5.31 7.29
N ILE A 218 -6.93 5.16 6.30
CA ILE A 218 -6.98 5.94 5.06
C ILE A 218 -7.03 4.95 3.89
N VAL A 219 -8.12 4.97 3.15
CA VAL A 219 -8.25 4.24 1.89
C VAL A 219 -7.96 5.21 0.75
N CYS A 220 -7.07 4.86 -0.16
CA CYS A 220 -6.72 5.67 -1.33
C CYS A 220 -6.36 4.80 -2.53
N GLY A 221 -7.37 4.20 -3.17
CA GLY A 221 -7.25 3.31 -4.32
C GLY A 221 -7.64 3.96 -5.66
N THR A 222 -7.34 5.24 -5.85
CA THR A 222 -7.75 5.99 -7.07
C THR A 222 -6.56 6.50 -7.88
N GLY A 223 -5.42 5.81 -7.81
CA GLY A 223 -4.18 6.23 -8.47
C GLY A 223 -4.19 6.10 -9.99
N GLY A 224 -4.94 5.15 -10.52
CA GLY A 224 -5.01 4.89 -11.97
C GLY A 224 -6.29 4.23 -12.42
N LYS A 225 -6.90 3.42 -11.57
CA LYS A 225 -8.16 2.73 -11.89
C LYS A 225 -9.37 3.63 -11.73
N LYS A 226 -10.47 3.22 -12.39
CA LYS A 226 -11.73 3.95 -12.38
C LYS A 226 -12.31 3.99 -10.97
N TYR A 227 -12.70 5.18 -10.53
CA TYR A 227 -13.38 5.39 -9.25
C TYR A 227 -14.70 4.63 -9.18
N HIS A 228 -14.89 3.86 -8.11
CA HIS A 228 -16.17 3.20 -7.82
C HIS A 228 -17.04 4.14 -7.00
N LYS A 229 -18.21 4.49 -7.55
CA LYS A 229 -19.16 5.42 -6.90
C LYS A 229 -20.04 4.73 -5.86
N GLU A 230 -20.14 3.41 -5.91
CA GLU A 230 -20.98 2.67 -4.98
C GLU A 230 -20.40 2.72 -3.58
N VAL A 231 -21.23 3.14 -2.64
CA VAL A 231 -20.89 3.25 -1.23
C VAL A 231 -21.83 2.31 -0.47
N ASN A 232 -21.26 1.29 0.13
CA ASN A 232 -22.00 0.33 0.95
C ASN A 232 -22.00 0.76 2.42
N TYR A 233 -22.98 1.59 2.80
CA TYR A 233 -23.11 2.09 4.17
C TYR A 233 -23.40 0.99 5.21
N HIS A 234 -23.90 -0.19 4.81
CA HIS A 234 -24.13 -1.30 5.73
C HIS A 234 -22.82 -1.80 6.38
N ASN A 235 -21.68 -1.57 5.75
CA ASN A 235 -20.38 -1.92 6.32
C ASN A 235 -19.94 -0.99 7.46
N MET A 236 -20.56 0.19 7.61
CA MET A 236 -20.24 1.12 8.70
C MET A 236 -20.91 0.77 10.04
N ILE A 237 -22.04 0.05 10.01
CA ILE A 237 -22.92 -0.14 11.18
C ILE A 237 -22.54 -1.37 12.01
N LYS A 238 -21.60 -2.20 11.58
CA LYS A 238 -21.26 -3.47 12.23
C LYS A 238 -20.12 -3.39 13.28
N ASN A 239 -19.88 -2.24 13.86
CA ASN A 239 -18.72 -2.06 14.78
C ASN A 239 -19.10 -1.39 16.09
N ASP A 240 -20.08 -1.95 16.79
CA ASP A 240 -20.26 -1.75 18.25
C ASP A 240 -20.00 -3.05 18.99
#